data_300c0266f78f05c31858d4f80892c1ca
#
_entry.id   300c0266f78f05c31858d4f80892c1ca
#
_cell.length_a   1.000
_cell.length_b   1.000
_cell.length_c   1.000
_cell.angle_alpha   90.00
_cell.angle_beta   90.00
_cell.angle_gamma   90.00
#
_symmetry.space_group_name_H-M   'P 1'
#
loop_
_entity.id
_entity.type
_entity.pdbx_description
1 polymer ?
#
loop_
_entity_poly.entity_id
_entity_poly.type
_entity_poly.pdbx_seq_one_letter_code
_entity_poly.pdbx_strand_id
1 'polypeptide(L)'
;MSSQQNSSDATKGRTTYHVSKGSQRKGWAALVDRGANGGIAGSDTRIINRGDETKMVDLSGIDDHTVRNLQLVTVGAVVNSNKGEIIIVLHHYADMRDGKTILSSGQMEHYRVDVNDKSPVITGITPSISIGGYVIPMSVLNGLCHLNLRPFTDKEWDTYPHVPLTEDKDWDPRVLD
;
A
#
# COMPACT_ATOMS: atom_id res chain seq x y z
N MET A 1 19.35 30.51 20.84
CA MET A 1 19.96 29.22 20.43
C MET A 1 19.26 27.98 20.93
N SER A 2 18.16 28.09 21.66
CA SER A 2 17.45 26.94 22.24
C SER A 2 16.29 26.42 21.38
N SER A 3 15.94 27.10 20.28
CA SER A 3 14.76 26.75 19.48
C SER A 3 15.02 25.67 18.41
N GLN A 4 16.26 25.32 18.12
CA GLN A 4 16.60 24.30 17.13
C GLN A 4 16.71 22.88 17.68
N GLN A 5 16.84 22.71 18.99
CA GLN A 5 16.91 21.38 19.60
C GLN A 5 15.56 20.69 19.80
N ASN A 6 14.47 21.47 19.89
CA ASN A 6 13.14 20.90 20.10
C ASN A 6 12.48 20.32 18.85
N SER A 7 12.93 20.71 17.66
CA SER A 7 12.35 20.17 16.41
C SER A 7 12.96 18.82 16.01
N SER A 8 14.17 18.51 16.46
CA SER A 8 14.81 17.21 16.14
C SER A 8 14.30 16.08 17.02
N ASP A 9 13.86 16.35 18.25
CA ASP A 9 13.33 15.31 19.15
C ASP A 9 11.87 14.95 18.82
N ALA A 10 11.08 15.88 18.29
CA ALA A 10 9.70 15.61 17.88
C ALA A 10 9.61 14.72 16.64
N THR A 11 10.68 14.62 15.83
CA THR A 11 10.75 13.77 14.63
C THR A 11 11.41 12.42 14.89
N LYS A 12 12.08 12.25 16.05
CA LYS A 12 12.66 10.97 16.49
C LYS A 12 11.58 9.98 16.88
N GLY A 13 11.11 9.18 16.00
CA GLY A 13 10.09 8.16 16.23
C GLY A 13 8.94 8.23 15.23
N ARG A 14 8.92 9.25 14.37
CA ARG A 14 7.98 9.32 13.27
C ARG A 14 8.54 8.60 12.05
N THR A 15 7.71 7.75 11.49
CA THR A 15 7.99 7.10 10.22
C THR A 15 7.53 7.99 9.07
N THR A 16 8.35 8.10 8.05
CA THR A 16 8.00 8.79 6.81
C THR A 16 7.89 7.77 5.69
N TYR A 17 6.77 7.78 4.99
CA TYR A 17 6.59 7.00 3.78
C TYR A 17 6.97 7.85 2.58
N HIS A 18 7.78 7.27 1.70
CA HIS A 18 8.18 7.90 0.44
C HIS A 18 7.46 7.22 -0.71
N VAL A 19 6.85 8.01 -1.57
CA VAL A 19 6.10 7.54 -2.73
C VAL A 19 6.48 8.33 -3.97
N SER A 20 6.28 7.73 -5.14
CA SER A 20 6.61 8.38 -6.38
C SER A 20 5.47 9.25 -6.92
N LYS A 21 5.82 10.28 -7.68
CA LYS A 21 4.89 11.25 -8.25
C LYS A 21 3.85 10.66 -9.22
N GLY A 22 4.16 9.55 -9.87
CA GLY A 22 3.25 8.90 -10.82
C GLY A 22 1.95 8.40 -10.23
N SER A 23 1.83 8.43 -8.89
CA SER A 23 0.72 7.89 -8.12
C SER A 23 -0.57 8.71 -8.16
N GLN A 24 -0.55 9.95 -8.64
CA GLN A 24 -1.69 10.88 -8.54
C GLN A 24 -2.52 11.03 -9.82
N ARG A 25 -2.38 10.12 -10.77
CA ARG A 25 -3.17 10.19 -12.00
C ARG A 25 -4.63 9.83 -11.73
N LYS A 26 -5.53 10.80 -11.92
CA LYS A 26 -6.97 10.59 -11.84
C LYS A 26 -7.42 9.51 -12.83
N GLY A 27 -8.28 8.61 -12.38
CA GLY A 27 -8.96 7.65 -13.25
C GLY A 27 -8.31 6.27 -13.36
N TRP A 28 -7.16 6.04 -12.74
CA TRP A 28 -6.45 4.76 -12.80
C TRP A 28 -6.65 3.92 -11.55
N ALA A 29 -6.43 2.62 -11.70
CA ALA A 29 -6.40 1.65 -10.62
C ALA A 29 -5.27 1.95 -9.60
N ALA A 30 -5.26 1.21 -8.50
CA ALA A 30 -4.20 1.30 -7.50
C ALA A 30 -2.84 0.98 -8.13
N LEU A 31 -1.83 1.75 -7.74
CA LEU A 31 -0.46 1.58 -8.22
C LEU A 31 0.29 0.59 -7.32
N VAL A 32 0.99 -0.35 -7.93
CA VAL A 32 1.98 -1.18 -7.24
C VAL A 32 3.35 -0.54 -7.49
N ASP A 33 3.93 0.03 -6.44
CA ASP A 33 5.08 0.92 -6.55
C ASP A 33 6.30 0.36 -5.80
N ARG A 34 7.31 -0.02 -6.57
CA ARG A 34 8.58 -0.49 -6.00
C ARG A 34 9.36 0.65 -5.35
N GLY A 35 9.13 1.87 -5.76
CA GLY A 35 9.73 3.06 -5.16
C GLY A 35 9.08 3.52 -3.86
N ALA A 36 7.93 2.97 -3.49
CA ALA A 36 7.26 3.30 -2.24
C ALA A 36 7.71 2.35 -1.13
N ASN A 37 8.12 2.89 0.00
CA ASN A 37 8.57 2.11 1.15
C ASN A 37 7.47 1.89 2.20
N GLY A 38 6.27 2.35 1.94
CA GLY A 38 5.07 2.13 2.73
C GLY A 38 3.84 2.37 1.87
N GLY A 39 2.72 1.81 2.26
CA GLY A 39 1.48 1.87 1.49
C GLY A 39 0.59 3.04 1.88
N ILE A 40 -0.23 3.45 0.92
CA ILE A 40 -1.24 4.49 1.08
C ILE A 40 -2.60 3.91 0.75
N ALA A 41 -3.58 4.12 1.62
CA ALA A 41 -4.95 3.70 1.41
C ALA A 41 -5.79 4.86 0.87
N GLY A 42 -6.32 4.69 -0.33
CA GLY A 42 -7.20 5.64 -1.00
C GLY A 42 -8.67 5.25 -0.91
N SER A 43 -9.48 5.94 -1.70
CA SER A 43 -10.94 5.77 -1.74
C SER A 43 -11.41 4.43 -2.31
N ASP A 44 -10.53 3.69 -2.97
CA ASP A 44 -10.78 2.36 -3.53
C ASP A 44 -10.61 1.23 -2.51
N THR A 45 -10.33 1.57 -1.25
CA THR A 45 -10.28 0.65 -0.12
C THR A 45 -11.36 0.99 0.91
N ARG A 46 -11.65 0.04 1.80
CA ARG A 46 -12.51 0.24 2.96
C ARG A 46 -11.73 -0.04 4.23
N ILE A 47 -11.87 0.84 5.22
CA ILE A 47 -11.20 0.69 6.51
C ILE A 47 -11.83 -0.48 7.27
N ILE A 48 -10.98 -1.41 7.70
CA ILE A 48 -11.32 -2.55 8.57
C ILE A 48 -11.13 -2.15 10.02
N ASN A 49 -9.97 -1.55 10.33
CA ASN A 49 -9.57 -1.17 11.67
C ASN A 49 -8.69 0.08 11.61
N ARG A 50 -8.98 1.04 12.47
CA ARG A 50 -8.16 2.25 12.62
C ARG A 50 -6.97 2.02 13.56
N GLY A 51 -6.94 0.90 14.29
CA GLY A 51 -5.82 0.56 15.16
C GLY A 51 -5.58 1.59 16.25
N ASP A 52 -4.31 1.77 16.56
CA ASP A 52 -3.85 2.77 17.54
C ASP A 52 -3.86 4.17 16.88
N GLU A 53 -4.75 5.03 17.33
CA GLU A 53 -4.90 6.40 16.81
C GLU A 53 -3.65 7.28 17.03
N THR A 54 -2.73 6.83 17.88
CA THR A 54 -1.46 7.55 18.11
C THR A 54 -0.40 7.23 17.06
N LYS A 55 -0.58 6.15 16.29
CA LYS A 55 0.34 5.77 15.22
C LYS A 55 0.04 6.57 13.97
N MET A 56 0.92 7.51 13.70
CA MET A 56 0.84 8.39 12.54
C MET A 56 2.13 8.35 11.75
N VAL A 57 2.03 8.61 10.46
CA VAL A 57 3.17 8.73 9.55
C VAL A 57 3.09 10.03 8.77
N ASP A 58 4.23 10.49 8.34
CA ASP A 58 4.33 11.55 7.36
C ASP A 58 4.56 10.92 5.98
N LEU A 59 3.99 11.52 4.96
CA LEU A 59 4.11 11.09 3.59
C LEU A 59 4.95 12.09 2.82
N SER A 60 6.02 11.62 2.18
CA SER A 60 6.87 12.45 1.33
C SER A 60 6.84 11.95 -0.12
N GLY A 61 6.57 12.86 -1.05
CA GLY A 61 6.65 12.61 -2.49
C GLY A 61 7.90 13.23 -3.11
N ILE A 62 8.12 12.96 -4.39
CA ILE A 62 9.33 13.39 -5.12
C ILE A 62 9.42 14.93 -5.24
N ASP A 63 8.30 15.65 -5.18
CA ASP A 63 8.24 17.10 -5.38
C ASP A 63 8.29 17.89 -4.06
N ASP A 64 8.94 17.38 -3.03
CA ASP A 64 8.99 18.00 -1.70
C ASP A 64 7.60 18.22 -1.05
N HIS A 65 6.56 17.62 -1.61
CA HIS A 65 5.25 17.61 -0.99
C HIS A 65 5.26 16.64 0.19
N THR A 66 5.03 17.19 1.37
CA THR A 66 4.89 16.39 2.59
C THR A 66 3.48 16.53 3.12
N VAL A 67 2.81 15.40 3.31
CA VAL A 67 1.56 15.32 4.06
C VAL A 67 1.88 14.75 5.43
N ARG A 68 1.51 15.47 6.48
CA ARG A 68 1.87 15.11 7.85
C ARG A 68 0.70 14.53 8.62
N ASN A 69 1.02 13.71 9.60
CA ASN A 69 0.05 13.19 10.58
C ASN A 69 -1.06 12.36 9.95
N LEU A 70 -0.70 11.51 8.99
CA LEU A 70 -1.63 10.51 8.48
C LEU A 70 -1.74 9.34 9.45
N GLN A 71 -2.97 8.96 9.79
CA GLN A 71 -3.21 7.80 10.63
C GLN A 71 -2.87 6.52 9.88
N LEU A 72 -2.25 5.56 10.57
CA LEU A 72 -2.08 4.21 10.06
C LEU A 72 -3.34 3.40 10.31
N VAL A 73 -3.81 2.73 9.29
CA VAL A 73 -5.05 1.95 9.31
C VAL A 73 -4.83 0.58 8.69
N THR A 74 -5.74 -0.35 8.99
CA THR A 74 -5.90 -1.59 8.24
C THR A 74 -7.07 -1.43 7.30
N VAL A 75 -6.84 -1.70 6.03
CA VAL A 75 -7.86 -1.59 4.98
C VAL A 75 -8.00 -2.90 4.22
N GLY A 76 -9.12 -3.06 3.55
CA GLY A 76 -9.35 -4.15 2.63
C GLY A 76 -9.92 -3.65 1.31
N ALA A 77 -9.75 -4.46 0.29
CA ALA A 77 -10.31 -4.21 -1.03
C ALA A 77 -10.55 -5.52 -1.76
N VAL A 78 -11.54 -5.52 -2.63
CA VAL A 78 -11.81 -6.68 -3.50
C VAL A 78 -10.90 -6.61 -4.71
N VAL A 79 -10.28 -7.75 -5.03
CA VAL A 79 -9.49 -7.96 -6.24
C VAL A 79 -9.87 -9.30 -6.88
N ASN A 80 -9.60 -9.44 -8.17
CA ASN A 80 -9.68 -10.71 -8.86
C ASN A 80 -8.41 -11.53 -8.65
N SER A 81 -8.56 -12.82 -8.40
CA SER A 81 -7.46 -13.77 -8.34
C SER A 81 -7.73 -14.97 -9.25
N ASN A 82 -6.75 -15.87 -9.34
CA ASN A 82 -6.92 -17.15 -10.04
C ASN A 82 -8.00 -18.04 -9.44
N LYS A 83 -8.45 -17.74 -8.21
CA LYS A 83 -9.50 -18.47 -7.49
C LYS A 83 -10.81 -17.66 -7.33
N GLY A 84 -11.00 -16.61 -8.15
CA GLY A 84 -12.12 -15.71 -8.07
C GLY A 84 -11.83 -14.45 -7.25
N GLU A 85 -12.89 -13.72 -6.89
CA GLU A 85 -12.75 -12.51 -6.10
C GLU A 85 -12.37 -12.83 -4.65
N ILE A 86 -11.43 -12.07 -4.13
CA ILE A 86 -10.95 -12.17 -2.74
C ILE A 86 -10.88 -10.76 -2.15
N ILE A 87 -10.79 -10.69 -0.82
CA ILE A 87 -10.50 -9.44 -0.13
C ILE A 87 -9.02 -9.46 0.28
N ILE A 88 -8.22 -8.58 -0.28
CA ILE A 88 -6.87 -8.35 0.21
C ILE A 88 -6.93 -7.48 1.46
N VAL A 89 -6.08 -7.78 2.43
CA VAL A 89 -5.97 -7.04 3.70
C VAL A 89 -4.60 -6.40 3.77
N LEU A 90 -4.58 -5.10 4.02
CA LEU A 90 -3.38 -4.27 4.03
C LEU A 90 -3.28 -3.58 5.39
N HIS A 91 -2.28 -4.00 6.20
CA HIS A 91 -2.01 -3.41 7.51
C HIS A 91 -0.98 -2.28 7.40
N HIS A 92 -1.07 -1.32 8.29
CA HIS A 92 -0.13 -0.20 8.41
C HIS A 92 -0.02 0.63 7.13
N TYR A 93 -1.18 0.95 6.56
CA TYR A 93 -1.30 1.86 5.42
C TYR A 93 -1.71 3.25 5.90
N ALA A 94 -1.13 4.27 5.29
CA ALA A 94 -1.47 5.66 5.59
C ALA A 94 -2.86 6.01 5.01
N ASP A 95 -3.74 6.53 5.85
CA ASP A 95 -5.11 6.86 5.46
C ASP A 95 -5.15 8.18 4.68
N MET A 96 -5.26 8.08 3.37
CA MET A 96 -5.35 9.20 2.42
C MET A 96 -6.72 9.28 1.75
N ARG A 97 -7.76 8.89 2.34
CA ARG A 97 -9.18 8.88 1.89
C ARG A 97 -9.46 9.35 0.46
N ASP A 98 -8.81 10.42 0.02
CA ASP A 98 -8.91 10.98 -1.33
C ASP A 98 -7.81 10.40 -2.22
N GLY A 99 -8.15 9.98 -3.41
CA GLY A 99 -7.20 9.45 -4.38
C GLY A 99 -7.11 7.94 -4.41
N LYS A 100 -6.07 7.44 -5.05
CA LYS A 100 -5.86 6.02 -5.28
C LYS A 100 -4.90 5.41 -4.28
N THR A 101 -5.07 4.13 -4.05
CA THR A 101 -4.17 3.34 -3.21
C THR A 101 -2.85 3.13 -3.90
N ILE A 102 -1.78 3.16 -3.10
CA ILE A 102 -0.43 2.78 -3.52
C ILE A 102 -0.01 1.60 -2.66
N LEU A 103 0.34 0.49 -3.30
CA LEU A 103 0.87 -0.67 -2.61
C LEU A 103 2.40 -0.65 -2.68
N SER A 104 3.04 -0.80 -1.54
CA SER A 104 4.50 -0.90 -1.46
C SER A 104 4.95 -2.32 -1.78
N SER A 105 5.66 -2.50 -2.88
CA SER A 105 6.22 -3.80 -3.23
C SER A 105 7.18 -4.31 -2.16
N GLY A 106 8.04 -3.43 -1.64
CA GLY A 106 9.01 -3.80 -0.61
C GLY A 106 8.35 -4.24 0.69
N GLN A 107 7.28 -3.58 1.11
CA GLN A 107 6.54 -4.00 2.31
C GLN A 107 5.91 -5.37 2.12
N MET A 108 5.27 -5.62 0.98
CA MET A 108 4.67 -6.93 0.70
C MET A 108 5.73 -8.03 0.65
N GLU A 109 6.85 -7.78 -0.02
CA GLU A 109 7.94 -8.75 -0.14
C GLU A 109 8.59 -9.07 1.21
N HIS A 110 8.65 -8.10 2.12
CA HIS A 110 9.13 -8.34 3.49
C HIS A 110 8.27 -9.39 4.22
N TYR A 111 6.98 -9.44 3.91
CA TYR A 111 6.04 -10.43 4.45
C TYR A 111 5.88 -11.65 3.54
N ARG A 112 6.87 -11.92 2.68
CA ARG A 112 6.94 -13.11 1.83
C ARG A 112 5.88 -13.19 0.74
N VAL A 113 5.33 -12.06 0.35
CA VAL A 113 4.49 -11.96 -0.84
C VAL A 113 5.40 -11.85 -2.05
N ASP A 114 5.15 -12.66 -3.07
CA ASP A 114 5.90 -12.59 -4.32
C ASP A 114 5.28 -11.51 -5.21
N VAL A 115 6.05 -10.46 -5.48
CA VAL A 115 5.63 -9.35 -6.35
C VAL A 115 6.44 -9.42 -7.64
N ASN A 116 5.83 -9.96 -8.69
CA ASN A 116 6.42 -9.96 -10.03
C ASN A 116 5.92 -8.73 -10.80
N ASP A 117 6.66 -7.66 -10.75
CA ASP A 117 6.38 -6.39 -11.44
C ASP A 117 7.27 -6.16 -12.67
N LYS A 118 7.96 -7.18 -13.12
CA LYS A 118 8.81 -7.11 -14.31
C LYS A 118 7.96 -7.04 -15.58
N SER A 119 8.47 -6.30 -16.57
CA SER A 119 7.81 -6.15 -17.86
C SER A 119 7.55 -7.52 -18.51
N PRO A 120 6.34 -7.76 -19.04
CA PRO A 120 6.05 -8.99 -19.78
C PRO A 120 6.89 -9.15 -21.03
N VAL A 121 7.44 -8.08 -21.59
CA VAL A 121 8.38 -8.13 -22.72
C VAL A 121 9.67 -8.84 -22.31
N ILE A 122 10.10 -8.70 -21.05
CA ILE A 122 11.33 -9.33 -20.53
C ILE A 122 11.06 -10.76 -20.09
N THR A 123 9.98 -10.99 -19.35
CA THR A 123 9.70 -12.27 -18.70
C THR A 123 8.81 -13.20 -19.52
N GLY A 124 8.03 -12.66 -20.46
CA GLY A 124 6.97 -13.40 -21.16
C GLY A 124 5.78 -13.76 -20.28
N ILE A 125 5.73 -13.27 -19.04
CA ILE A 125 4.71 -13.61 -18.04
C ILE A 125 3.98 -12.34 -17.62
N THR A 126 2.66 -12.42 -17.44
CA THR A 126 1.87 -11.33 -16.89
C THR A 126 2.33 -11.00 -15.46
N PRO A 127 2.60 -9.73 -15.14
CA PRO A 127 2.90 -9.33 -13.76
C PRO A 127 1.80 -9.74 -12.80
N SER A 128 2.19 -10.15 -11.60
CA SER A 128 1.26 -10.65 -10.61
C SER A 128 1.80 -10.52 -9.19
N ILE A 129 0.88 -10.55 -8.22
CA ILE A 129 1.17 -10.72 -6.81
C ILE A 129 0.72 -12.12 -6.42
N SER A 130 1.59 -12.90 -5.79
CA SER A 130 1.30 -14.29 -5.42
C SER A 130 1.56 -14.54 -3.94
N ILE A 131 0.62 -15.19 -3.29
CA ILE A 131 0.74 -15.63 -1.91
C ILE A 131 -0.24 -16.78 -1.63
N GLY A 132 0.24 -17.84 -0.97
CA GLY A 132 -0.62 -18.92 -0.47
C GLY A 132 -1.47 -19.61 -1.54
N GLY A 133 -0.97 -19.72 -2.76
CA GLY A 133 -1.72 -20.29 -3.89
C GLY A 133 -2.66 -19.31 -4.59
N TYR A 134 -2.81 -18.10 -4.08
CA TYR A 134 -3.51 -17.03 -4.79
C TYR A 134 -2.56 -16.30 -5.72
N VAL A 135 -3.01 -16.06 -6.95
CA VAL A 135 -2.29 -15.25 -7.95
C VAL A 135 -3.20 -14.11 -8.38
N ILE A 136 -2.75 -12.90 -8.12
CA ILE A 136 -3.50 -11.67 -8.44
C ILE A 136 -2.82 -11.02 -9.63
N PRO A 137 -3.43 -11.07 -10.83
CA PRO A 137 -2.81 -10.47 -12.01
C PRO A 137 -2.82 -8.95 -11.92
N MET A 138 -1.76 -8.31 -12.40
CA MET A 138 -1.65 -6.87 -12.51
C MET A 138 -1.75 -6.42 -13.96
N SER A 139 -2.33 -5.24 -14.18
CA SER A 139 -2.31 -4.57 -15.48
C SER A 139 -1.09 -3.68 -15.58
N VAL A 140 -0.45 -3.67 -16.75
CA VAL A 140 0.66 -2.76 -17.04
C VAL A 140 0.15 -1.62 -17.89
N LEU A 141 0.39 -0.39 -17.42
CA LEU A 141 -0.03 0.81 -18.11
C LEU A 141 1.06 1.87 -17.97
N ASN A 142 1.54 2.38 -19.10
CA ASN A 142 2.68 3.32 -19.13
C ASN A 142 3.90 2.80 -18.36
N GLY A 143 4.15 1.49 -18.41
CA GLY A 143 5.28 0.86 -17.73
C GLY A 143 5.09 0.63 -16.23
N LEU A 144 3.92 0.94 -15.69
CA LEU A 144 3.62 0.80 -14.26
C LEU A 144 2.57 -0.28 -14.02
N CYS A 145 2.75 -1.05 -12.96
CA CYS A 145 1.82 -2.11 -12.57
C CYS A 145 0.68 -1.57 -11.73
N HIS A 146 -0.53 -2.01 -12.04
CA HIS A 146 -1.75 -1.55 -11.37
C HIS A 146 -2.65 -2.72 -11.00
N LEU A 147 -3.44 -2.53 -9.92
CA LEU A 147 -4.52 -3.40 -9.50
C LEU A 147 -5.84 -2.65 -9.53
N ASN A 148 -6.88 -3.29 -10.04
CA ASN A 148 -8.24 -2.78 -9.90
C ASN A 148 -8.77 -3.14 -8.51
N LEU A 149 -8.85 -2.17 -7.64
CA LEU A 149 -9.41 -2.31 -6.30
C LEU A 149 -10.81 -1.69 -6.25
N ARG A 150 -11.66 -2.29 -5.46
CA ARG A 150 -12.91 -1.67 -5.04
C ARG A 150 -13.17 -1.96 -3.57
N PRO A 151 -13.89 -1.08 -2.85
CA PRO A 151 -14.29 -1.36 -1.48
C PRO A 151 -15.15 -2.62 -1.43
N PHE A 152 -14.98 -3.43 -0.39
CA PHE A 152 -15.82 -4.59 -0.14
C PHE A 152 -17.15 -4.16 0.51
N THR A 153 -18.20 -4.96 0.28
CA THR A 153 -19.47 -4.86 0.99
C THR A 153 -19.45 -5.70 2.26
N ASP A 154 -20.41 -5.47 3.17
CA ASP A 154 -20.53 -6.30 4.39
C ASP A 154 -20.74 -7.78 4.04
N LYS A 155 -21.56 -8.06 3.02
CA LYS A 155 -21.79 -9.42 2.55
C LYS A 155 -20.51 -10.07 2.01
N GLU A 156 -19.73 -9.33 1.26
CA GLU A 156 -18.44 -9.82 0.73
C GLU A 156 -17.43 -10.10 1.83
N TRP A 157 -17.41 -9.24 2.85
CA TRP A 157 -16.56 -9.46 4.03
C TRP A 157 -16.88 -10.80 4.70
N ASP A 158 -18.16 -11.13 4.80
CA ASP A 158 -18.62 -12.37 5.45
C ASP A 158 -18.42 -13.61 4.57
N THR A 159 -18.33 -13.46 3.26
CA THR A 159 -18.37 -14.59 2.31
C THR A 159 -17.10 -14.81 1.50
N TYR A 160 -16.29 -13.77 1.28
CA TYR A 160 -15.08 -13.86 0.47
C TYR A 160 -13.86 -14.28 1.33
N PRO A 161 -12.90 -15.00 0.76
CA PRO A 161 -11.63 -15.24 1.43
C PRO A 161 -10.90 -13.93 1.71
N HIS A 162 -10.28 -13.85 2.89
CA HIS A 162 -9.42 -12.73 3.27
C HIS A 162 -7.96 -13.15 3.09
N VAL A 163 -7.22 -12.37 2.32
CA VAL A 163 -5.81 -12.67 1.99
C VAL A 163 -4.95 -11.48 2.41
N PRO A 164 -4.29 -11.56 3.59
CA PRO A 164 -3.38 -10.49 4.01
C PRO A 164 -2.15 -10.45 3.11
N LEU A 165 -1.82 -9.26 2.63
CA LEU A 165 -0.59 -9.00 1.88
C LEU A 165 0.50 -8.38 2.75
N THR A 166 0.16 -7.97 3.96
CA THR A 166 1.09 -7.50 5.00
C THR A 166 0.66 -8.09 6.33
N GLU A 167 1.53 -8.03 7.33
CA GLU A 167 1.21 -8.52 8.68
C GLU A 167 0.83 -7.37 9.60
N ASP A 168 0.07 -7.68 10.66
CA ASP A 168 -0.32 -6.71 11.70
C ASP A 168 0.79 -6.54 12.74
N LYS A 169 1.99 -6.25 12.26
CA LYS A 169 3.16 -5.88 13.06
C LYS A 169 3.58 -4.49 12.65
N ASP A 170 4.19 -3.76 13.57
CA ASP A 170 4.71 -2.44 13.25
C ASP A 170 5.60 -2.48 12.01
N TRP A 171 5.31 -1.60 11.08
CA TRP A 171 6.09 -1.47 9.85
C TRP A 171 7.06 -0.31 9.96
N ASP A 172 8.33 -0.61 9.84
CA ASP A 172 9.40 0.36 9.74
C ASP A 172 10.12 0.16 8.40
N PRO A 173 10.00 1.11 7.47
CA PRO A 173 10.62 0.99 6.15
C PRO A 173 12.13 0.77 6.17
N ARG A 174 12.79 1.16 7.25
CA ARG A 174 14.25 0.98 7.40
C ARG A 174 14.69 -0.48 7.42
N VAL A 175 13.76 -1.43 7.66
CA VAL A 175 14.08 -2.86 7.55
C VAL A 175 14.41 -3.29 6.12
N LEU A 176 14.14 -2.44 5.14
CA LEU A 176 14.46 -2.68 3.72
C LEU A 176 15.89 -2.22 3.36
N ASP A 177 16.59 -1.54 4.26
CA ASP A 177 17.91 -0.98 4.01
C ASP A 177 19.01 -2.07 3.91
#